data_9b9f00807578f3a5547f263ba0cfcbc5
#
_entry.id   9b9f00807578f3a5547f263ba0cfcbc5
#
_cell.length_a   1.000
_cell.length_b   1.000
_cell.length_c   1.000
_cell.angle_alpha   90.00
_cell.angle_beta   90.00
_cell.angle_gamma   90.00
#
_symmetry.space_group_name_H-M   'P 1'
#
loop_
_entity.id
_entity.type
_entity.pdbx_description
1 polymer ?
#
loop_
_entity_poly.entity_id
_entity_poly.type
_entity_poly.pdbx_seq_one_letter_code
_entity_poly.pdbx_strand_id
1 'polypeptide(L)'
;MSETESEPEFPSDPGSWEYSLYIPNDVRAVTVSRRTLRLILTMHGLIGLVDVAELLASELVSNAVRHTKGPAALRVRWSAGVLRIGAWDADPRPPEPPRELEQLGGSEDGRGLGMVLACADLWGWQPLSRFGNRGKFVWCELTSVV
;
A
#
# COMPACT_ATOMS: atom_id res chain seq x y z
N MET A 1 21.72 -16.71 -3.63
CA MET A 1 21.23 -16.31 -3.31
C MET A 1 20.68 -15.42 -3.48
N SER A 2 20.10 -15.08 -3.37
CA SER A 2 19.56 -14.16 -3.60
C SER A 2 19.33 -13.38 -2.82
N GLU A 3 19.26 -12.81 -2.66
CA GLU A 3 19.03 -12.13 -2.18
C GLU A 3 18.54 -11.32 -2.14
N THR A 4 18.56 -11.14 -2.09
CA THR A 4 18.28 -10.04 -2.14
C THR A 4 17.15 -9.42 -1.88
N GLU A 5 16.15 -9.47 -2.19
CA GLU A 5 14.96 -8.86 -1.85
C GLU A 5 14.28 -9.61 -0.80
N SER A 6 14.87 -9.77 0.33
CA SER A 6 14.22 -10.43 1.44
C SER A 6 13.18 -9.51 2.00
N GLU A 7 12.11 -10.08 2.50
CA GLU A 7 11.07 -9.30 3.13
C GLU A 7 11.54 -8.77 4.46
N PRO A 8 11.04 -7.60 4.85
CA PRO A 8 11.37 -7.09 6.17
C PRO A 8 10.87 -8.02 7.24
N GLU A 9 11.62 -8.13 8.30
CA GLU A 9 11.20 -8.92 9.44
C GLU A 9 10.08 -8.22 10.18
N PHE A 10 9.36 -8.98 10.98
CA PHE A 10 8.36 -8.39 11.86
C PHE A 10 9.01 -7.38 12.77
N PRO A 11 8.30 -6.30 13.08
CA PRO A 11 8.81 -5.35 14.05
C PRO A 11 9.03 -6.05 15.40
N SER A 12 10.08 -5.66 16.09
CA SER A 12 10.41 -6.28 17.36
C SER A 12 9.99 -5.45 18.56
N ASP A 13 9.56 -4.20 18.35
CA ASP A 13 9.19 -3.36 19.49
C ASP A 13 7.79 -3.74 19.98
N PRO A 14 7.56 -3.60 21.30
CA PRO A 14 6.25 -3.92 21.85
C PRO A 14 5.16 -3.06 21.22
N GLY A 15 4.00 -3.67 21.00
CA GLY A 15 2.88 -2.96 20.42
C GLY A 15 2.89 -2.91 18.91
N SER A 16 3.94 -3.41 18.27
CA SER A 16 4.01 -3.45 16.81
C SER A 16 3.21 -4.62 16.29
N TRP A 17 2.69 -4.45 15.07
CA TRP A 17 1.92 -5.53 14.43
C TRP A 17 1.98 -5.37 12.92
N GLU A 18 1.66 -6.45 12.24
CA GLU A 18 1.64 -6.47 10.79
C GLU A 18 0.57 -7.44 10.32
N TYR A 19 -0.15 -7.04 9.26
CA TYR A 19 -1.14 -7.88 8.59
C TYR A 19 -0.82 -7.90 7.11
N SER A 20 -1.02 -9.05 6.48
CA SER A 20 -0.89 -9.17 5.04
C SER A 20 -2.16 -9.80 4.49
N LEU A 21 -2.61 -9.28 3.36
CA LEU A 21 -3.83 -9.75 2.72
C LEU A 21 -3.52 -10.06 1.27
N TYR A 22 -3.72 -11.32 0.89
CA TYR A 22 -3.58 -11.72 -0.50
C TYR A 22 -4.73 -11.13 -1.30
N ILE A 23 -4.42 -10.54 -2.45
CA ILE A 23 -5.39 -9.82 -3.26
C ILE A 23 -5.59 -10.58 -4.55
N PRO A 24 -6.81 -11.11 -4.82
CA PRO A 24 -7.09 -11.68 -6.14
C PRO A 24 -7.21 -10.56 -7.18
N ASN A 25 -7.05 -10.93 -8.44
CA ASN A 25 -7.22 -9.97 -9.52
C ASN A 25 -8.72 -9.78 -9.80
N ASP A 26 -9.33 -8.97 -8.95
CA ASP A 26 -10.77 -8.76 -8.96
C ASP A 26 -11.01 -7.38 -8.36
N VAL A 27 -11.73 -6.53 -9.09
CA VAL A 27 -11.94 -5.15 -8.62
C VAL A 27 -12.66 -5.10 -7.28
N ARG A 28 -13.40 -6.16 -6.93
CA ARG A 28 -14.08 -6.19 -5.64
C ARG A 28 -13.09 -6.25 -4.48
N ALA A 29 -11.86 -6.68 -4.76
CA ALA A 29 -10.83 -6.74 -3.73
C ALA A 29 -10.48 -5.35 -3.20
N VAL A 30 -10.73 -4.31 -3.97
CA VAL A 30 -10.49 -2.93 -3.49
C VAL A 30 -11.36 -2.65 -2.28
N THR A 31 -12.66 -2.96 -2.39
CA THR A 31 -13.58 -2.75 -1.28
C THR A 31 -13.24 -3.64 -0.09
N VAL A 32 -12.92 -4.90 -0.36
CA VAL A 32 -12.56 -5.82 0.72
C VAL A 32 -11.33 -5.32 1.46
N SER A 33 -10.33 -4.88 0.73
CA SER A 33 -9.10 -4.37 1.33
C SER A 33 -9.37 -3.14 2.18
N ARG A 34 -10.17 -2.22 1.67
CA ARG A 34 -10.49 -1.01 2.39
C ARG A 34 -11.23 -1.32 3.69
N ARG A 35 -12.22 -2.21 3.63
CA ARG A 35 -12.99 -2.57 4.80
C ARG A 35 -12.16 -3.33 5.81
N THR A 36 -11.28 -4.19 5.32
CA THR A 36 -10.38 -4.93 6.20
C THR A 36 -9.45 -3.97 6.92
N LEU A 37 -8.91 -3.00 6.21
CA LEU A 37 -8.04 -2.02 6.84
C LEU A 37 -8.78 -1.21 7.89
N ARG A 38 -10.01 -0.79 7.60
CA ARG A 38 -10.80 -0.07 8.60
C ARG A 38 -10.97 -0.91 9.86
N LEU A 39 -11.25 -2.19 9.69
CA LEU A 39 -11.42 -3.07 10.85
C LEU A 39 -10.13 -3.17 11.64
N ILE A 40 -9.02 -3.39 10.96
CA ILE A 40 -7.71 -3.49 11.62
C ILE A 40 -7.43 -2.23 12.44
N LEU A 41 -7.57 -1.08 11.83
CA LEU A 41 -7.24 0.17 12.51
C LEU A 41 -8.17 0.45 13.66
N THR A 42 -9.45 0.14 13.50
CA THR A 42 -10.42 0.33 14.58
C THR A 42 -10.10 -0.57 15.76
N MET A 43 -9.79 -1.82 15.48
CA MET A 43 -9.47 -2.77 16.56
C MET A 43 -8.20 -2.40 17.31
N HIS A 44 -7.27 -1.76 16.63
CA HIS A 44 -6.02 -1.34 17.26
C HIS A 44 -6.04 0.08 17.78
N GLY A 45 -7.21 0.73 17.75
CA GLY A 45 -7.35 2.05 18.38
C GLY A 45 -6.81 3.20 17.55
N LEU A 46 -6.62 3.00 16.24
CA LEU A 46 -6.04 4.03 15.39
C LEU A 46 -7.12 4.72 14.57
N ILE A 47 -8.20 5.11 15.23
CA ILE A 47 -9.38 5.65 14.55
C ILE A 47 -9.05 6.93 13.78
N GLY A 48 -8.14 7.75 14.30
CA GLY A 48 -7.79 8.99 13.64
C GLY A 48 -7.11 8.83 12.30
N LEU A 49 -6.60 7.65 12.00
CA LEU A 49 -5.93 7.40 10.74
C LEU A 49 -6.82 6.72 9.71
N VAL A 50 -8.05 6.32 10.08
CA VAL A 50 -8.86 5.45 9.25
C VAL A 50 -9.17 6.07 7.89
N ASP A 51 -9.63 7.33 7.88
CA ASP A 51 -10.11 7.90 6.62
C ASP A 51 -9.00 8.03 5.59
N VAL A 52 -7.85 8.56 6.00
CA VAL A 52 -6.74 8.73 5.08
C VAL A 52 -6.17 7.36 4.69
N ALA A 53 -6.07 6.45 5.65
CA ALA A 53 -5.54 5.12 5.36
C ALA A 53 -6.42 4.37 4.37
N GLU A 54 -7.74 4.48 4.50
CA GLU A 54 -8.66 3.84 3.56
C GLU A 54 -8.47 4.39 2.15
N LEU A 55 -8.29 5.69 2.05
CA LEU A 55 -8.07 6.31 0.74
C LEU A 55 -6.78 5.80 0.12
N LEU A 56 -5.71 5.78 0.90
CA LEU A 56 -4.42 5.30 0.42
C LEU A 56 -4.48 3.84 0.00
N ALA A 57 -5.09 3.00 0.84
CA ALA A 57 -5.18 1.59 0.52
C ALA A 57 -6.01 1.35 -0.73
N SER A 58 -7.12 2.09 -0.88
CA SER A 58 -7.98 1.93 -2.05
C SER A 58 -7.20 2.20 -3.33
N GLU A 59 -6.41 3.26 -3.33
CA GLU A 59 -5.67 3.61 -4.53
C GLU A 59 -4.51 2.66 -4.79
N LEU A 60 -3.81 2.25 -3.75
CA LEU A 60 -2.72 1.31 -3.93
C LEU A 60 -3.22 -0.04 -4.44
N VAL A 61 -4.29 -0.56 -3.86
CA VAL A 61 -4.85 -1.84 -4.28
C VAL A 61 -5.48 -1.73 -5.67
N SER A 62 -6.21 -0.64 -5.92
CA SER A 62 -6.81 -0.43 -7.23
C SER A 62 -5.73 -0.38 -8.31
N ASN A 63 -4.64 0.29 -8.02
CA ASN A 63 -3.53 0.37 -8.96
C ASN A 63 -2.92 -1.00 -9.21
N ALA A 64 -2.71 -1.79 -8.16
CA ALA A 64 -2.14 -3.11 -8.29
C ALA A 64 -3.05 -4.03 -9.10
N VAL A 65 -4.36 -4.00 -8.84
CA VAL A 65 -5.32 -4.85 -9.55
C VAL A 65 -5.42 -4.44 -11.01
N ARG A 66 -5.36 -3.14 -11.28
CA ARG A 66 -5.53 -2.63 -12.64
C ARG A 66 -4.33 -2.92 -13.52
N HIS A 67 -3.14 -2.90 -12.94
CA HIS A 67 -1.91 -2.96 -13.72
C HIS A 67 -1.24 -4.31 -13.76
N THR A 68 -1.80 -5.32 -13.13
CA THR A 68 -1.22 -6.65 -13.19
C THR A 68 -2.33 -7.69 -13.19
N LYS A 69 -2.10 -8.78 -13.89
CA LYS A 69 -2.99 -9.93 -13.84
C LYS A 69 -2.45 -11.01 -12.92
N GLY A 70 -1.27 -10.80 -12.39
CA GLY A 70 -0.68 -11.75 -11.48
C GLY A 70 -1.11 -11.51 -10.05
N PRO A 71 -0.49 -12.20 -9.12
CA PRO A 71 -0.85 -12.04 -7.72
C PRO A 71 -0.52 -10.65 -7.19
N ALA A 72 -1.23 -10.25 -6.16
CA ALA A 72 -0.99 -8.98 -5.49
C ALA A 72 -1.25 -9.18 -4.00
N ALA A 73 -0.73 -8.28 -3.18
CA ALA A 73 -0.89 -8.37 -1.74
C ALA A 73 -0.89 -6.97 -1.14
N LEU A 74 -1.69 -6.81 -0.10
CA LEU A 74 -1.69 -5.60 0.73
C LEU A 74 -0.99 -5.92 2.03
N ARG A 75 -0.12 -5.02 2.47
CA ARG A 75 0.58 -5.17 3.74
C ARG A 75 0.34 -3.92 4.58
N VAL A 76 0.00 -4.12 5.84
CA VAL A 76 -0.25 -3.05 6.79
C VAL A 76 0.61 -3.29 8.00
N ARG A 77 1.44 -2.33 8.36
CA ARG A 77 2.37 -2.48 9.48
C ARG A 77 2.34 -1.23 10.35
N TRP A 78 2.33 -1.47 11.65
CA TRP A 78 2.40 -0.40 12.65
C TRP A 78 3.61 -0.62 13.51
N SER A 79 4.44 0.40 13.62
CA SER A 79 5.65 0.32 14.43
C SER A 79 6.07 1.72 14.82
N ALA A 80 6.31 1.92 16.11
CA ALA A 80 6.89 3.15 16.62
C ALA A 80 6.12 4.40 16.18
N GLY A 81 4.81 4.33 16.18
CA GLY A 81 3.97 5.48 15.85
C GLY A 81 3.79 5.72 14.36
N VAL A 82 4.23 4.80 13.51
CA VAL A 82 4.15 4.95 12.06
C VAL A 82 3.33 3.82 11.47
N LEU A 83 2.33 4.17 10.68
CA LEU A 83 1.54 3.21 9.93
C LEU A 83 2.07 3.15 8.51
N ARG A 84 2.50 1.98 8.09
CA ARG A 84 2.94 1.77 6.71
C ARG A 84 1.92 0.90 6.01
N ILE A 85 1.46 1.36 4.86
CA ILE A 85 0.52 0.64 4.01
C ILE A 85 1.21 0.45 2.67
N GLY A 86 1.22 -0.77 2.17
CA GLY A 86 1.84 -1.01 0.89
C GLY A 86 1.14 -2.07 0.11
N ALA A 87 1.31 -2.03 -1.21
CA ALA A 87 0.76 -3.03 -2.10
C ALA A 87 1.88 -3.59 -2.97
N TRP A 88 1.94 -4.91 -3.02
CA TRP A 88 2.84 -5.61 -3.92
C TRP A 88 2.04 -6.09 -5.12
N ASP A 89 2.62 -5.95 -6.32
CA ASP A 89 2.04 -6.55 -7.51
C ASP A 89 3.15 -7.16 -8.35
N ALA A 90 2.75 -7.98 -9.32
CA ALA A 90 3.68 -8.77 -10.12
C ALA A 90 4.19 -8.03 -11.35
N ASP A 91 4.01 -6.72 -11.40
CA ASP A 91 4.53 -5.90 -12.49
C ASP A 91 5.82 -5.23 -12.04
N PRO A 92 6.98 -5.62 -12.57
CA PRO A 92 8.25 -5.05 -12.08
C PRO A 92 8.54 -3.64 -12.56
N ARG A 93 7.70 -3.07 -13.42
CA ARG A 93 7.93 -1.71 -13.89
C ARG A 93 7.70 -0.73 -12.75
N PRO A 94 8.49 0.34 -12.67
CA PRO A 94 8.29 1.33 -11.61
C PRO A 94 6.90 1.93 -11.66
N PRO A 95 6.37 2.35 -10.51
CA PRO A 95 5.11 3.08 -10.52
C PRO A 95 5.31 4.44 -11.16
N GLU A 96 4.22 4.99 -11.72
CA GLU A 96 4.32 6.34 -12.25
C GLU A 96 4.55 7.30 -11.08
N PRO A 97 5.48 8.24 -11.24
CA PRO A 97 5.73 9.19 -10.17
C PRO A 97 4.55 10.13 -9.99
N PRO A 98 4.40 10.73 -8.81
CA PRO A 98 3.36 11.74 -8.61
C PRO A 98 3.56 12.90 -9.58
N ARG A 99 2.45 13.45 -10.07
CA ARG A 99 2.45 14.56 -10.99
C ARG A 99 1.97 15.80 -10.30
N GLU A 100 2.30 16.93 -10.90
CA GLU A 100 1.74 18.18 -10.41
C GLU A 100 0.26 18.23 -10.72
N LEU A 101 -0.45 19.06 -9.96
CA LEU A 101 -1.89 19.05 -10.03
C LEU A 101 -2.41 19.35 -11.42
N GLU A 102 -1.79 20.27 -12.13
CA GLU A 102 -2.27 20.58 -13.46
C GLU A 102 -2.10 19.43 -14.43
N GLN A 103 -1.18 18.52 -14.15
CA GLN A 103 -0.99 17.35 -14.99
C GLN A 103 -1.96 16.23 -14.66
N LEU A 104 -2.61 16.32 -13.53
CA LEU A 104 -3.49 15.23 -13.07
C LEU A 104 -4.87 15.33 -13.66
N GLY A 105 -5.22 16.47 -14.28
CA GLY A 105 -6.56 16.68 -14.78
C GLY A 105 -6.92 15.86 -15.98
N GLY A 106 -5.96 15.34 -16.71
CA GLY A 106 -6.24 14.65 -17.95
C GLY A 106 -6.45 13.16 -17.84
N SER A 107 -6.12 12.55 -16.71
CA SER A 107 -6.18 11.11 -16.59
C SER A 107 -6.61 10.75 -15.20
N GLU A 108 -7.69 9.97 -15.11
CA GLU A 108 -8.15 9.50 -13.82
C GLU A 108 -7.14 8.57 -13.16
N ASP A 109 -6.50 7.71 -13.97
CA ASP A 109 -5.57 6.75 -13.43
C ASP A 109 -4.36 7.42 -12.79
N GLY A 110 -3.74 8.33 -13.51
CA GLY A 110 -2.59 9.03 -12.98
C GLY A 110 -2.95 9.92 -11.81
N ARG A 111 -4.15 10.50 -11.90
CA ARG A 111 -4.61 11.41 -10.86
C ARG A 111 -4.83 10.68 -9.53
N GLY A 112 -5.41 9.47 -9.58
CA GLY A 112 -5.72 8.74 -8.37
C GLY A 112 -4.48 8.50 -7.53
N LEU A 113 -3.49 7.84 -8.10
CA LEU A 113 -2.31 7.48 -7.32
C LEU A 113 -1.51 8.70 -6.90
N GLY A 114 -1.31 9.65 -7.83
CA GLY A 114 -0.53 10.83 -7.50
C GLY A 114 -1.13 11.65 -6.39
N MET A 115 -2.45 11.86 -6.45
CA MET A 115 -3.10 12.65 -5.42
C MET A 115 -3.07 11.96 -4.07
N VAL A 116 -3.22 10.63 -4.07
CA VAL A 116 -3.26 9.89 -2.83
C VAL A 116 -1.88 9.86 -2.19
N LEU A 117 -0.84 9.67 -2.98
CA LEU A 117 0.50 9.66 -2.42
C LEU A 117 0.85 11.02 -1.82
N ALA A 118 0.26 12.10 -2.35
CA ALA A 118 0.47 13.42 -1.79
C ALA A 118 -0.14 13.57 -0.40
N CYS A 119 -1.07 12.68 -0.03
CA CYS A 119 -1.67 12.71 1.31
C CYS A 119 -0.85 11.97 2.35
N ALA A 120 0.16 11.23 1.92
CA ALA A 120 1.00 10.48 2.85
C ALA A 120 2.15 11.36 3.33
N ASP A 121 2.66 11.04 4.51
CA ASP A 121 3.83 11.74 5.03
C ASP A 121 5.08 11.34 4.27
N LEU A 122 5.10 10.13 3.77
CA LEU A 122 6.24 9.60 3.04
C LEU A 122 5.73 8.47 2.15
N TRP A 123 6.34 8.31 0.98
CA TRP A 123 6.04 7.17 0.14
C TRP A 123 7.30 6.72 -0.59
N GLY A 124 7.30 5.50 -1.06
CA GLY A 124 8.40 4.97 -1.82
C GLY A 124 8.01 3.67 -2.51
N TRP A 125 8.98 3.09 -3.18
CA TRP A 125 8.76 1.81 -3.82
C TRP A 125 10.08 1.08 -3.96
N GLN A 126 10.00 -0.23 -4.16
CA GLN A 126 11.19 -1.03 -4.37
C GLN A 126 10.82 -2.26 -5.19
N PRO A 127 11.77 -2.77 -5.98
CA PRO A 127 11.58 -4.07 -6.61
C PRO A 127 11.50 -5.13 -5.51
N LEU A 128 10.62 -6.11 -5.71
CA LEU A 128 10.48 -7.16 -4.72
C LEU A 128 9.87 -8.37 -5.39
N SER A 129 10.54 -9.50 -5.30
CA SER A 129 10.05 -10.76 -5.87
C SER A 129 9.25 -11.50 -4.81
N ARG A 130 8.07 -11.96 -5.18
CA ARG A 130 7.22 -12.75 -4.30
C ARG A 130 6.44 -13.74 -5.12
N PHE A 131 6.09 -14.87 -4.52
CA PHE A 131 5.24 -15.88 -5.15
C PHE A 131 5.82 -16.34 -6.48
N GLY A 132 7.17 -16.35 -6.60
CA GLY A 132 7.82 -16.75 -7.83
C GLY A 132 7.78 -15.72 -8.93
N ASN A 133 7.34 -14.50 -8.66
CA ASN A 133 7.21 -13.45 -9.66
C ASN A 133 8.07 -12.25 -9.31
N ARG A 134 8.67 -11.65 -10.32
CA ARG A 134 9.26 -10.33 -10.16
C ARG A 134 8.15 -9.32 -10.07
N GLY A 135 8.31 -8.36 -9.17
CA GLY A 135 7.29 -7.37 -8.98
C GLY A 135 7.82 -6.14 -8.28
N LYS A 136 6.92 -5.39 -7.69
CA LYS A 136 7.28 -4.20 -6.96
C LYS A 136 6.38 -4.04 -5.75
N PHE A 137 6.91 -3.38 -4.75
CA PHE A 137 6.18 -3.02 -3.54
C PHE A 137 6.13 -1.50 -3.48
N VAL A 138 4.93 -0.93 -3.54
CA VAL A 138 4.70 0.52 -3.43
C VAL A 138 4.09 0.75 -2.07
N TRP A 139 4.67 1.65 -1.30
CA TRP A 139 4.24 1.84 0.08
C TRP A 139 4.17 3.32 0.42
N CYS A 140 3.39 3.62 1.46
CA CYS A 140 3.30 4.96 2.01
C CYS A 140 3.22 4.86 3.51
N GLU A 141 3.52 5.98 4.19
CA GLU A 141 3.52 6.03 5.63
C GLU A 141 2.72 7.21 6.13
N LEU A 142 2.02 6.96 7.23
CA LEU A 142 1.30 7.97 7.98
C LEU A 142 1.83 7.96 9.40
N THR A 143 2.15 9.14 9.92
CA THR A 143 2.61 9.26 11.28
C THR A 143 1.42 9.63 12.16
N SER A 144 1.30 8.93 13.28
CA SER A 144 0.23 9.25 14.22
C SER A 144 0.50 10.61 14.85
N VAL A 145 -0.51 11.47 14.82
CA VAL A 145 -0.45 12.75 15.52
C VAL A 145 -1.19 12.56 16.83
N VAL A 146 -0.47 12.69 17.90
CA VAL A 146 -1.04 12.48 19.22
C VAL A 146 -1.55 13.80 19.77
#